data_b83562e6ff42ed0cd46159899aeb09c7
#
_entry.id   b83562e6ff42ed0cd46159899aeb09c7
#
_cell.length_a   1.000
_cell.length_b   1.000
_cell.length_c   1.000
_cell.angle_alpha   90.00
_cell.angle_beta   90.00
_cell.angle_gamma   90.00
#
_symmetry.space_group_name_H-M   'P 1'
#
loop_
_entity.id
_entity.type
_entity.pdbx_description
1 polymer ?
#
loop_
_entity_poly.entity_id
_entity_poly.type
_entity_poly.pdbx_seq_one_letter_code
_entity_poly.pdbx_strand_id
1 'polypeptide(L)'
;MIVLETHNLTKQFGGLTAVNSVSMTVNQGDIVGLIGPNGAGKTTFVNAISGLNPPTSGKVNFFGEETTGFTPEKMCKKGLSRTFQIPSPFPKMTAIESVMTATIFGNAPGVVKDPMQHSREMLDFVEFPMAEDVLSEQLNTVQLKRLDLARALASHPKMLFMDELASGLSEGELTDIMRIIKKISKKGISILMIEHIMQLIMAVCNRLLCIQFGTKIAEGPTKEVANDPRVSKAYLGSAD
;
A
#
# COMPACT_ATOMS: atom_id res chain seq x y z
N MET A 1 -12.17 -15.03 -3.03
CA MET A 1 -11.09 -15.30 -4.02
C MET A 1 -9.78 -14.74 -3.47
N ILE A 2 -8.70 -15.51 -3.55
CA ILE A 2 -7.36 -15.04 -3.14
C ILE A 2 -6.82 -14.09 -4.22
N VAL A 3 -6.33 -12.93 -3.79
CA VAL A 3 -5.76 -11.89 -4.65
C VAL A 3 -4.25 -11.93 -4.63
N LEU A 4 -3.67 -12.13 -3.45
CA LEU A 4 -2.22 -12.19 -3.25
C LEU A 4 -1.87 -13.34 -2.32
N GLU A 5 -0.87 -14.12 -2.70
CA GLU A 5 -0.24 -15.12 -1.83
C GLU A 5 1.26 -14.97 -1.88
N THR A 6 1.89 -15.14 -0.73
CA THR A 6 3.34 -15.36 -0.65
C THR A 6 3.63 -16.70 0.01
N HIS A 7 4.60 -17.43 -0.50
CA HIS A 7 5.03 -18.71 0.03
C HIS A 7 6.50 -18.65 0.40
N ASN A 8 6.78 -18.69 1.71
CA ASN A 8 8.14 -18.67 2.29
C ASN A 8 9.02 -17.57 1.68
N LEU A 9 8.44 -16.37 1.47
CA LEU A 9 9.14 -15.26 0.84
C LEU A 9 10.32 -14.83 1.68
N THR A 10 11.50 -14.83 1.07
CA THR A 10 12.77 -14.47 1.74
C THR A 10 13.50 -13.43 0.91
N LYS A 11 14.03 -12.40 1.59
CA LYS A 11 14.89 -11.38 0.99
C LYS A 11 16.14 -11.17 1.80
N GLN A 12 17.28 -11.33 1.16
CA GLN A 12 18.61 -11.12 1.72
C GLN A 12 19.32 -9.98 0.99
N PHE A 13 20.14 -9.25 1.73
CA PHE A 13 21.07 -8.24 1.24
C PHE A 13 22.44 -8.56 1.80
N GLY A 14 23.30 -9.17 0.99
CA GLY A 14 24.57 -9.72 1.49
C GLY A 14 24.35 -10.72 2.61
N GLY A 15 24.95 -10.49 3.77
CA GLY A 15 24.77 -11.33 4.96
C GLY A 15 23.52 -11.07 5.79
N LEU A 16 22.73 -10.01 5.47
CA LEU A 16 21.54 -9.64 6.23
C LEU A 16 20.29 -10.28 5.62
N THR A 17 19.56 -11.08 6.39
CA THR A 17 18.23 -11.58 6.01
C THR A 17 17.17 -10.59 6.53
N ALA A 18 16.67 -9.72 5.64
CA ALA A 18 15.70 -8.67 5.99
C ALA A 18 14.25 -9.20 6.02
N VAL A 19 13.95 -10.24 5.26
CA VAL A 19 12.68 -11.00 5.29
C VAL A 19 13.03 -12.48 5.26
N ASN A 20 12.46 -13.25 6.16
CA ASN A 20 12.78 -14.66 6.37
C ASN A 20 11.51 -15.51 6.34
N SER A 21 11.29 -16.22 5.23
CA SER A 21 10.24 -17.22 5.06
C SER A 21 8.83 -16.75 5.42
N VAL A 22 8.45 -15.52 4.99
CA VAL A 22 7.13 -14.95 5.28
C VAL A 22 6.11 -15.44 4.26
N SER A 23 5.07 -16.12 4.75
CA SER A 23 3.90 -16.54 3.96
C SER A 23 2.67 -15.80 4.46
N MET A 24 1.85 -15.29 3.53
CA MET A 24 0.58 -14.63 3.80
C MET A 24 -0.41 -14.80 2.65
N THR A 25 -1.67 -14.53 2.91
CA THR A 25 -2.72 -14.46 1.91
C THR A 25 -3.53 -13.17 2.07
N VAL A 26 -3.96 -12.58 0.95
CA VAL A 26 -4.93 -11.48 0.92
C VAL A 26 -6.11 -11.93 0.06
N ASN A 27 -7.32 -11.87 0.59
CA ASN A 27 -8.53 -12.15 -0.16
C ASN A 27 -9.08 -10.87 -0.81
N GLN A 28 -9.93 -11.05 -1.79
CA GLN A 28 -10.61 -9.93 -2.44
C GLN A 28 -11.42 -9.12 -1.42
N GLY A 29 -11.21 -7.81 -1.41
CA GLY A 29 -11.86 -6.89 -0.49
C GLY A 29 -11.25 -6.83 0.91
N ASP A 30 -10.21 -7.63 1.22
CA ASP A 30 -9.48 -7.50 2.48
C ASP A 30 -8.76 -6.15 2.57
N ILE A 31 -8.74 -5.59 3.77
CA ILE A 31 -7.81 -4.55 4.18
C ILE A 31 -6.88 -5.16 5.21
N VAL A 32 -5.67 -5.52 4.79
CA VAL A 32 -4.67 -6.15 5.65
C VAL A 32 -3.66 -5.11 6.12
N GLY A 33 -3.51 -4.96 7.44
CA GLY A 33 -2.46 -4.16 8.05
C GLY A 33 -1.18 -4.97 8.23
N LEU A 34 -0.08 -4.50 7.68
CA LEU A 34 1.26 -5.04 7.91
C LEU A 34 1.93 -4.22 9.00
N ILE A 35 2.05 -4.79 10.19
CA ILE A 35 2.54 -4.11 11.39
C ILE A 35 3.85 -4.73 11.89
N GLY A 36 4.52 -4.03 12.80
CA GLY A 36 5.77 -4.46 13.43
C GLY A 36 6.69 -3.27 13.71
N PRO A 37 7.70 -3.42 14.54
CA PRO A 37 8.64 -2.35 14.90
C PRO A 37 9.42 -1.82 13.68
N ASN A 38 10.12 -0.69 13.88
CA ASN A 38 11.02 -0.17 12.85
C ASN A 38 12.14 -1.16 12.58
N GLY A 39 12.50 -1.32 11.30
CA GLY A 39 13.49 -2.33 10.91
C GLY A 39 12.98 -3.78 10.87
N ALA A 40 11.69 -4.04 11.14
CA ALA A 40 11.13 -5.40 11.13
C ALA A 40 11.10 -6.08 9.75
N GLY A 41 11.35 -5.34 8.65
CA GLY A 41 11.34 -5.89 7.29
C GLY A 41 10.07 -5.61 6.50
N LYS A 42 9.12 -4.82 7.02
CA LYS A 42 7.82 -4.52 6.37
C LYS A 42 7.96 -3.95 4.96
N THR A 43 8.68 -2.86 4.80
CA THR A 43 8.92 -2.21 3.51
C THR A 43 9.70 -3.13 2.56
N THR A 44 10.65 -3.90 3.07
CA THR A 44 11.38 -4.91 2.28
C THR A 44 10.45 -6.00 1.76
N PHE A 45 9.52 -6.47 2.59
CA PHE A 45 8.52 -7.48 2.21
C PHE A 45 7.61 -6.96 1.09
N VAL A 46 7.06 -5.75 1.23
CA VAL A 46 6.23 -5.11 0.21
C VAL A 46 7.03 -4.83 -1.08
N ASN A 47 8.30 -4.42 -0.96
CA ASN A 47 9.19 -4.23 -2.12
C ASN A 47 9.48 -5.54 -2.85
N ALA A 48 9.59 -6.67 -2.13
CA ALA A 48 9.80 -7.98 -2.74
C ALA A 48 8.57 -8.44 -3.55
N ILE A 49 7.37 -8.16 -3.04
CA ILE A 49 6.11 -8.49 -3.73
C ILE A 49 5.90 -7.59 -4.95
N SER A 50 6.14 -6.28 -4.80
CA SER A 50 5.90 -5.30 -5.87
C SER A 50 6.97 -5.28 -6.97
N GLY A 51 8.03 -6.08 -6.83
CA GLY A 51 9.09 -6.19 -7.83
C GLY A 51 10.18 -5.13 -7.76
N LEU A 52 10.11 -4.19 -6.78
CA LEU A 52 11.17 -3.19 -6.56
C LEU A 52 12.49 -3.84 -6.12
N ASN A 53 12.41 -4.85 -5.27
CA ASN A 53 13.55 -5.64 -4.80
C ASN A 53 13.17 -7.12 -4.84
N PRO A 54 13.31 -7.83 -5.99
CA PRO A 54 12.86 -9.20 -6.13
C PRO A 54 13.33 -10.10 -4.97
N PRO A 55 12.52 -11.09 -4.55
CA PRO A 55 12.88 -11.98 -3.46
C PRO A 55 14.12 -12.82 -3.80
N THR A 56 14.86 -13.23 -2.77
CA THR A 56 15.98 -14.14 -2.91
C THR A 56 15.50 -15.58 -3.08
N SER A 57 14.39 -15.92 -2.41
CA SER A 57 13.71 -17.22 -2.54
C SER A 57 12.24 -17.10 -2.11
N GLY A 58 11.49 -18.18 -2.32
CA GLY A 58 10.04 -18.19 -2.11
C GLY A 58 9.27 -17.75 -3.35
N LYS A 59 7.95 -17.67 -3.26
CA LYS A 59 7.06 -17.38 -4.37
C LYS A 59 6.06 -16.29 -4.05
N VAL A 60 5.66 -15.56 -5.08
CA VAL A 60 4.57 -14.57 -5.06
C VAL A 60 3.56 -14.97 -6.14
N ASN A 61 2.30 -15.16 -5.75
CA ASN A 61 1.20 -15.38 -6.67
C ASN A 61 0.23 -14.19 -6.58
N PHE A 62 -0.14 -13.64 -7.73
CA PHE A 62 -1.11 -12.54 -7.82
C PHE A 62 -2.26 -12.95 -8.74
N PHE A 63 -3.49 -13.01 -8.20
CA PHE A 63 -4.67 -13.56 -8.88
C PHE A 63 -4.44 -14.97 -9.46
N GLY A 64 -3.77 -15.85 -8.71
CA GLY A 64 -3.48 -17.22 -9.11
C GLY A 64 -2.32 -17.41 -10.11
N GLU A 65 -1.71 -16.32 -10.60
CA GLU A 65 -0.54 -16.35 -11.48
C GLU A 65 0.74 -16.17 -10.66
N GLU A 66 1.77 -16.95 -10.91
CA GLU A 66 3.09 -16.75 -10.30
C GLU A 66 3.75 -15.50 -10.89
N THR A 67 3.97 -14.50 -10.03
CA THR A 67 4.56 -13.21 -10.40
C THR A 67 5.92 -12.97 -9.74
N THR A 68 6.54 -14.01 -9.21
CA THR A 68 7.86 -13.94 -8.56
C THR A 68 8.88 -13.31 -9.50
N GLY A 69 9.53 -12.22 -9.05
CA GLY A 69 10.54 -11.52 -9.86
C GLY A 69 9.98 -10.63 -10.98
N PHE A 70 8.68 -10.44 -11.09
CA PHE A 70 8.14 -9.44 -12.01
C PHE A 70 8.63 -8.04 -11.66
N THR A 71 8.85 -7.21 -12.68
CA THR A 71 9.18 -5.80 -12.48
C THR A 71 7.98 -5.00 -11.99
N PRO A 72 8.16 -3.84 -11.34
CA PRO A 72 7.06 -2.99 -10.89
C PRO A 72 6.09 -2.62 -12.02
N GLU A 73 6.61 -2.41 -13.24
CA GLU A 73 5.78 -2.15 -14.42
C GLU A 73 4.85 -3.33 -14.74
N LYS A 74 5.39 -4.56 -14.72
CA LYS A 74 4.58 -5.76 -14.96
C LYS A 74 3.53 -5.95 -13.86
N MET A 75 3.88 -5.70 -12.61
CA MET A 75 2.93 -5.75 -11.49
C MET A 75 1.83 -4.68 -11.63
N CYS A 76 2.17 -3.47 -12.04
CA CYS A 76 1.21 -2.41 -12.33
C CYS A 76 0.23 -2.84 -13.43
N LYS A 77 0.71 -3.40 -14.55
CA LYS A 77 -0.12 -3.93 -15.63
C LYS A 77 -1.02 -5.10 -15.22
N LYS A 78 -0.68 -5.82 -14.15
CA LYS A 78 -1.54 -6.84 -13.55
C LYS A 78 -2.61 -6.25 -12.62
N GLY A 79 -2.47 -4.99 -12.23
CA GLY A 79 -3.39 -4.28 -11.36
C GLY A 79 -2.91 -4.11 -9.91
N LEU A 80 -1.62 -4.20 -9.67
CA LEU A 80 -1.03 -3.82 -8.38
C LEU A 80 -0.55 -2.38 -8.47
N SER A 81 -1.12 -1.49 -7.66
CA SER A 81 -0.64 -0.11 -7.51
C SER A 81 -0.14 0.14 -6.09
N ARG A 82 0.64 1.20 -5.92
CA ARG A 82 1.24 1.54 -4.64
C ARG A 82 1.30 3.05 -4.43
N THR A 83 1.04 3.50 -3.20
CA THR A 83 1.49 4.80 -2.70
C THR A 83 2.85 4.64 -2.03
N PHE A 84 3.60 5.73 -1.93
CA PHE A 84 4.92 5.72 -1.31
C PHE A 84 4.91 6.58 -0.04
N GLN A 85 5.73 6.19 0.95
CA GLN A 85 5.90 6.93 2.19
C GLN A 85 6.27 8.40 1.94
N ILE A 86 7.17 8.63 0.98
CA ILE A 86 7.51 9.96 0.47
C ILE A 86 6.97 10.06 -0.95
N PRO A 87 5.85 10.79 -1.16
CA PRO A 87 5.32 10.99 -2.50
C PRO A 87 6.36 11.67 -3.39
N SER A 88 6.54 11.14 -4.59
CA SER A 88 7.46 11.71 -5.58
C SER A 88 6.69 12.09 -6.85
N PRO A 89 5.96 13.21 -6.83
CA PRO A 89 5.26 13.70 -8.00
C PRO A 89 6.26 14.30 -9.00
N PHE A 90 5.78 14.54 -10.22
CA PHE A 90 6.52 15.34 -11.19
C PHE A 90 6.39 16.84 -10.82
N PRO A 91 7.45 17.52 -10.34
CA PRO A 91 7.33 18.84 -9.71
C PRO A 91 6.65 19.88 -10.59
N LYS A 92 6.93 19.85 -11.89
CA LYS A 92 6.44 20.82 -12.89
C LYS A 92 5.15 20.40 -13.60
N MET A 93 4.54 19.29 -13.19
CA MET A 93 3.21 18.90 -13.63
C MET A 93 2.17 19.42 -12.65
N THR A 94 1.01 19.77 -13.18
CA THR A 94 -0.16 20.06 -12.37
C THR A 94 -0.70 18.79 -11.71
N ALA A 95 -1.57 18.95 -10.71
CA ALA A 95 -2.21 17.81 -10.04
C ALA A 95 -2.96 16.94 -11.05
N ILE A 96 -3.76 17.55 -11.93
CA ILE A 96 -4.52 16.82 -12.94
C ILE A 96 -3.61 16.11 -13.96
N GLU A 97 -2.54 16.74 -14.44
CA GLU A 97 -1.56 16.13 -15.34
C GLU A 97 -0.86 14.94 -14.68
N SER A 98 -0.51 15.06 -13.40
CA SER A 98 0.12 13.98 -12.63
C SER A 98 -0.80 12.76 -12.50
N VAL A 99 -2.11 12.95 -12.30
CA VAL A 99 -3.10 11.86 -12.25
C VAL A 99 -3.31 11.28 -13.65
N MET A 100 -3.36 12.14 -14.68
CA MET A 100 -3.57 11.72 -16.06
C MET A 100 -2.46 10.80 -16.57
N THR A 101 -1.20 10.99 -16.14
CA THR A 101 -0.12 10.04 -16.47
C THR A 101 -0.42 8.62 -16.00
N ALA A 102 -0.96 8.47 -14.79
CA ALA A 102 -1.34 7.15 -14.27
C ALA A 102 -2.58 6.56 -14.96
N THR A 103 -3.52 7.42 -15.38
CA THR A 103 -4.68 7.01 -16.17
C THR A 103 -4.27 6.44 -17.52
N ILE A 104 -3.32 7.08 -18.21
CA ILE A 104 -2.90 6.70 -19.56
C ILE A 104 -1.99 5.48 -19.55
N PHE A 105 -1.03 5.42 -18.63
CA PHE A 105 0.04 4.39 -18.61
C PHE A 105 -0.16 3.28 -17.58
N GLY A 106 -1.27 3.32 -16.83
CA GLY A 106 -1.58 2.36 -15.77
C GLY A 106 -1.97 0.97 -16.26
N ASN A 107 -2.74 0.26 -15.45
CA ASN A 107 -3.12 -1.15 -15.67
C ASN A 107 -3.94 -1.38 -16.95
N ALA A 108 -4.79 -0.43 -17.32
CA ALA A 108 -5.74 -0.59 -18.41
C ALA A 108 -5.57 0.49 -19.49
N PRO A 109 -4.43 0.53 -20.20
CA PRO A 109 -4.21 1.54 -21.23
C PRO A 109 -5.26 1.42 -22.36
N GLY A 110 -5.86 2.55 -22.73
CA GLY A 110 -6.89 2.62 -23.77
C GLY A 110 -8.32 2.23 -23.36
N VAL A 111 -8.53 1.77 -22.12
CA VAL A 111 -9.88 1.49 -21.59
C VAL A 111 -10.62 2.77 -21.23
N VAL A 112 -9.90 3.78 -20.78
CA VAL A 112 -10.46 5.07 -20.39
C VAL A 112 -10.66 5.93 -21.63
N LYS A 113 -11.93 6.20 -21.98
CA LYS A 113 -12.27 7.00 -23.16
C LYS A 113 -11.91 8.47 -23.01
N ASP A 114 -12.07 9.01 -21.80
CA ASP A 114 -11.73 10.39 -21.44
C ASP A 114 -10.76 10.39 -20.24
N PRO A 115 -9.44 10.39 -20.49
CA PRO A 115 -8.45 10.40 -19.41
C PRO A 115 -8.53 11.65 -18.53
N MET A 116 -8.91 12.79 -19.06
CA MET A 116 -9.04 14.04 -18.32
C MET A 116 -10.18 13.94 -17.31
N GLN A 117 -11.37 13.54 -17.79
CA GLN A 117 -12.54 13.37 -16.92
C GLN A 117 -12.30 12.32 -15.83
N HIS A 118 -11.72 11.17 -16.20
CA HIS A 118 -11.38 10.14 -15.22
C HIS A 118 -10.40 10.65 -14.16
N SER A 119 -9.41 11.46 -14.55
CA SER A 119 -8.44 12.03 -13.60
C SER A 119 -9.10 13.01 -12.62
N ARG A 120 -10.06 13.82 -13.08
CA ARG A 120 -10.89 14.66 -12.22
C ARG A 120 -11.69 13.82 -11.21
N GLU A 121 -12.34 12.76 -11.68
CA GLU A 121 -13.08 11.84 -10.81
C GLU A 121 -12.19 11.21 -9.73
N MET A 122 -10.91 10.94 -10.02
CA MET A 122 -9.98 10.42 -9.02
C MET A 122 -9.53 11.49 -8.02
N LEU A 123 -9.31 12.72 -8.47
CA LEU A 123 -9.06 13.86 -7.56
C LEU A 123 -10.25 14.09 -6.63
N ASP A 124 -11.47 14.11 -7.17
CA ASP A 124 -12.71 14.23 -6.40
C ASP A 124 -12.90 13.06 -5.43
N PHE A 125 -12.63 11.84 -5.88
CA PHE A 125 -12.76 10.65 -5.05
C PHE A 125 -11.88 10.67 -3.80
N VAL A 126 -10.65 11.16 -3.93
CA VAL A 126 -9.73 11.33 -2.79
C VAL A 126 -9.95 12.66 -2.05
N GLU A 127 -10.93 13.46 -2.49
CA GLU A 127 -11.25 14.77 -1.91
C GLU A 127 -10.00 15.67 -1.89
N PHE A 128 -9.38 15.80 -3.06
CA PHE A 128 -8.18 16.62 -3.21
C PHE A 128 -8.50 18.08 -2.89
N PRO A 129 -7.78 18.72 -1.97
CA PRO A 129 -8.22 19.99 -1.37
C PRO A 129 -7.79 21.25 -2.15
N MET A 130 -7.18 21.09 -3.32
CA MET A 130 -6.63 22.19 -4.13
C MET A 130 -7.25 22.20 -5.52
N ALA A 131 -7.05 23.29 -6.26
CA ALA A 131 -7.41 23.36 -7.67
C ALA A 131 -6.64 22.30 -8.48
N GLU A 132 -7.24 21.78 -9.56
CA GLU A 132 -6.64 20.70 -10.36
C GLU A 132 -5.40 21.13 -11.15
N ASP A 133 -5.26 22.43 -11.40
CA ASP A 133 -4.16 23.07 -12.13
C ASP A 133 -2.98 23.50 -11.25
N VAL A 134 -3.04 23.27 -9.93
CA VAL A 134 -1.93 23.57 -9.02
C VAL A 134 -0.70 22.74 -9.37
N LEU A 135 0.48 23.36 -9.40
CA LEU A 135 1.73 22.62 -9.62
C LEU A 135 2.06 21.73 -8.42
N SER A 136 2.54 20.52 -8.71
CA SER A 136 2.87 19.54 -7.67
C SER A 136 3.93 20.04 -6.68
N GLU A 137 4.86 20.91 -7.11
CA GLU A 137 5.88 21.52 -6.25
C GLU A 137 5.32 22.54 -5.23
N GLN A 138 4.10 23.02 -5.42
CA GLN A 138 3.43 23.96 -4.54
C GLN A 138 2.61 23.27 -3.43
N LEU A 139 2.51 21.93 -3.50
CA LEU A 139 1.71 21.15 -2.57
C LEU A 139 2.47 20.85 -1.28
N ASN A 140 1.80 20.93 -0.15
CA ASN A 140 2.32 20.44 1.12
C ASN A 140 2.28 18.90 1.19
N THR A 141 2.90 18.32 2.22
CA THR A 141 3.03 16.86 2.38
C THR A 141 1.67 16.14 2.38
N VAL A 142 0.65 16.69 3.02
CA VAL A 142 -0.70 16.09 3.12
C VAL A 142 -1.38 16.08 1.74
N GLN A 143 -1.30 17.20 1.04
CA GLN A 143 -1.82 17.36 -0.32
C GLN A 143 -1.12 16.41 -1.30
N LEU A 144 0.21 16.27 -1.18
CA LEU A 144 1.00 15.33 -1.97
C LEU A 144 0.57 13.87 -1.72
N LYS A 145 0.28 13.48 -0.49
CA LYS A 145 -0.23 12.15 -0.17
C LYS A 145 -1.59 11.88 -0.81
N ARG A 146 -2.49 12.87 -0.80
CA ARG A 146 -3.79 12.76 -1.50
C ARG A 146 -3.61 12.67 -3.02
N LEU A 147 -2.70 13.46 -3.60
CA LEU A 147 -2.36 13.37 -5.00
C LEU A 147 -1.78 12.00 -5.38
N ASP A 148 -0.87 11.45 -4.56
CA ASP A 148 -0.28 10.13 -4.79
C ASP A 148 -1.35 9.01 -4.72
N LEU A 149 -2.30 9.12 -3.79
CA LEU A 149 -3.44 8.21 -3.72
C LEU A 149 -4.35 8.31 -4.95
N ALA A 150 -4.63 9.54 -5.46
CA ALA A 150 -5.39 9.73 -6.70
C ALA A 150 -4.69 9.08 -7.89
N ARG A 151 -3.36 9.28 -8.01
CA ARG A 151 -2.53 8.65 -9.04
C ARG A 151 -2.58 7.13 -8.96
N ALA A 152 -2.44 6.57 -7.76
CA ALA A 152 -2.51 5.12 -7.57
C ALA A 152 -3.87 4.55 -7.97
N LEU A 153 -4.97 5.23 -7.67
CA LEU A 153 -6.33 4.82 -8.04
C LEU A 153 -6.60 5.00 -9.55
N ALA A 154 -6.07 6.05 -10.16
CA ALA A 154 -6.23 6.33 -11.58
C ALA A 154 -5.66 5.24 -12.49
N SER A 155 -4.74 4.43 -11.99
CA SER A 155 -4.21 3.26 -12.71
C SER A 155 -5.14 2.05 -12.73
N HIS A 156 -6.38 2.15 -12.23
CA HIS A 156 -7.37 1.07 -12.12
C HIS A 156 -6.84 -0.17 -11.36
N PRO A 157 -6.40 -0.02 -10.11
CA PRO A 157 -5.83 -1.13 -9.35
C PRO A 157 -6.89 -2.15 -8.96
N LYS A 158 -6.51 -3.43 -8.95
CA LYS A 158 -7.24 -4.53 -8.30
C LYS A 158 -6.79 -4.68 -6.84
N MET A 159 -5.56 -4.28 -6.56
CA MET A 159 -4.97 -4.25 -5.23
C MET A 159 -4.10 -3.00 -5.06
N LEU A 160 -4.15 -2.40 -3.89
CA LEU A 160 -3.40 -1.20 -3.54
C LEU A 160 -2.50 -1.45 -2.33
N PHE A 161 -1.21 -1.16 -2.49
CA PHE A 161 -0.28 -1.08 -1.38
C PHE A 161 -0.22 0.36 -0.87
N MET A 162 -0.40 0.56 0.43
CA MET A 162 -0.30 1.87 1.08
C MET A 162 0.86 1.84 2.09
N ASP A 163 1.79 2.79 1.97
CA ASP A 163 2.97 2.86 2.83
C ASP A 163 2.94 4.16 3.64
N GLU A 164 2.62 4.04 4.93
CA GLU A 164 2.58 5.14 5.92
C GLU A 164 1.81 6.39 5.45
N LEU A 165 0.62 6.16 4.85
CA LEU A 165 -0.20 7.24 4.31
C LEU A 165 -0.63 8.25 5.39
N ALA A 166 -0.85 7.78 6.61
CA ALA A 166 -1.37 8.61 7.70
C ALA A 166 -0.30 9.35 8.51
N SER A 167 0.98 9.15 8.22
CA SER A 167 2.06 9.85 8.94
C SER A 167 1.94 11.38 8.79
N GLY A 168 1.96 12.10 9.90
CA GLY A 168 1.91 13.58 9.94
C GLY A 168 0.52 14.19 9.66
N LEU A 169 -0.55 13.39 9.61
CA LEU A 169 -1.92 13.89 9.50
C LEU A 169 -2.46 14.38 10.85
N SER A 170 -3.24 15.43 10.83
CA SER A 170 -4.10 15.84 11.94
C SER A 170 -5.25 14.84 12.16
N GLU A 171 -5.93 14.90 13.30
CA GLU A 171 -7.08 14.02 13.61
C GLU A 171 -8.22 14.12 12.59
N GLY A 172 -8.48 15.32 12.08
CA GLY A 172 -9.49 15.54 11.03
C GLY A 172 -9.09 14.86 9.71
N GLU A 173 -7.86 15.08 9.27
CA GLU A 173 -7.30 14.47 8.05
C GLU A 173 -7.23 12.95 8.16
N LEU A 174 -6.92 12.42 9.35
CA LEU A 174 -6.92 10.99 9.64
C LEU A 174 -8.33 10.40 9.48
N THR A 175 -9.35 11.09 9.97
CA THR A 175 -10.75 10.68 9.81
C THR A 175 -11.16 10.65 8.33
N ASP A 176 -10.75 11.63 7.56
CA ASP A 176 -11.02 11.68 6.12
C ASP A 176 -10.33 10.52 5.38
N ILE A 177 -9.06 10.25 5.68
CA ILE A 177 -8.32 9.13 5.08
C ILE A 177 -8.98 7.79 5.43
N MET A 178 -9.41 7.58 6.68
CA MET A 178 -10.17 6.38 7.05
C MET A 178 -11.42 6.18 6.20
N ARG A 179 -12.16 7.27 5.94
CA ARG A 179 -13.35 7.26 5.10
C ARG A 179 -13.02 6.93 3.64
N ILE A 180 -11.95 7.51 3.10
CA ILE A 180 -11.48 7.25 1.74
C ILE A 180 -11.04 5.78 1.59
N ILE A 181 -10.25 5.25 2.53
CA ILE A 181 -9.81 3.85 2.52
C ILE A 181 -11.01 2.89 2.49
N LYS A 182 -12.04 3.16 3.32
CA LYS A 182 -13.28 2.37 3.31
C LYS A 182 -14.05 2.48 1.98
N LYS A 183 -14.05 3.67 1.34
CA LYS A 183 -14.64 3.84 0.00
C LYS A 183 -13.89 3.03 -1.06
N ILE A 184 -12.54 2.97 -1.00
CA ILE A 184 -11.69 2.19 -1.90
C ILE A 184 -12.02 0.69 -1.78
N SER A 185 -12.04 0.16 -0.56
CA SER A 185 -12.38 -1.25 -0.32
C SER A 185 -13.78 -1.61 -0.79
N LYS A 186 -14.77 -0.72 -0.59
CA LYS A 186 -16.15 -0.92 -1.10
C LYS A 186 -16.23 -0.99 -2.63
N LYS A 187 -15.26 -0.45 -3.36
CA LYS A 187 -15.11 -0.64 -4.82
C LYS A 187 -14.53 -2.00 -5.20
N GLY A 188 -14.24 -2.88 -4.23
CA GLY A 188 -13.67 -4.21 -4.46
C GLY A 188 -12.15 -4.23 -4.60
N ILE A 189 -11.47 -3.12 -4.33
CA ILE A 189 -10.01 -3.02 -4.33
C ILE A 189 -9.50 -3.57 -2.99
N SER A 190 -8.65 -4.60 -3.04
CA SER A 190 -7.97 -5.13 -1.85
C SER A 190 -6.82 -4.22 -1.43
N ILE A 191 -6.54 -4.13 -0.15
CA ILE A 191 -5.53 -3.20 0.39
C ILE A 191 -4.56 -3.97 1.28
N LEU A 192 -3.26 -3.75 1.07
CA LEU A 192 -2.20 -4.06 2.03
C LEU A 192 -1.57 -2.75 2.47
N MET A 193 -1.65 -2.43 3.77
CA MET A 193 -1.13 -1.17 4.27
C MET A 193 -0.07 -1.38 5.34
N ILE A 194 1.06 -0.66 5.20
CA ILE A 194 2.05 -0.52 6.27
C ILE A 194 1.64 0.71 7.08
N GLU A 195 1.35 0.51 8.35
CA GLU A 195 0.97 1.61 9.24
C GLU A 195 1.41 1.35 10.67
N HIS A 196 1.54 2.42 11.43
CA HIS A 196 1.88 2.37 12.85
C HIS A 196 0.86 3.12 13.73
N ILE A 197 -0.11 3.82 13.10
CA ILE A 197 -1.18 4.54 13.81
C ILE A 197 -2.30 3.54 14.14
N MET A 198 -2.34 3.08 15.39
CA MET A 198 -3.29 2.04 15.83
C MET A 198 -4.75 2.45 15.64
N GLN A 199 -5.08 3.73 15.78
CA GLN A 199 -6.43 4.25 15.53
C GLN A 199 -6.88 3.97 14.09
N LEU A 200 -6.03 4.22 13.10
CA LEU A 200 -6.32 3.91 11.70
C LEU A 200 -6.43 2.39 11.48
N ILE A 201 -5.44 1.64 11.95
CA ILE A 201 -5.39 0.18 11.81
C ILE A 201 -6.68 -0.47 12.33
N MET A 202 -7.07 -0.13 13.57
CA MET A 202 -8.26 -0.68 14.21
C MET A 202 -9.57 -0.24 13.53
N ALA A 203 -9.58 0.93 12.89
CA ALA A 203 -10.77 1.48 12.24
C ALA A 203 -11.02 0.90 10.83
N VAL A 204 -9.98 0.50 10.11
CA VAL A 204 -10.11 0.11 8.70
C VAL A 204 -9.66 -1.31 8.38
N CYS A 205 -8.65 -1.88 9.06
CA CYS A 205 -8.16 -3.21 8.77
C CYS A 205 -9.11 -4.29 9.30
N ASN A 206 -9.35 -5.33 8.50
CA ASN A 206 -10.07 -6.52 8.95
C ASN A 206 -9.10 -7.63 9.40
N ARG A 207 -7.86 -7.61 8.92
CA ARG A 207 -6.80 -8.55 9.29
C ARG A 207 -5.47 -7.84 9.50
N LEU A 208 -4.60 -8.43 10.34
CA LEU A 208 -3.23 -7.97 10.55
C LEU A 208 -2.26 -9.10 10.28
N LEU A 209 -1.09 -8.71 9.76
CA LEU A 209 0.14 -9.50 9.73
C LEU A 209 1.19 -8.74 10.52
N CYS A 210 1.75 -9.35 11.57
CA CYS A 210 2.84 -8.76 12.34
C CYS A 210 4.16 -9.42 12.00
N ILE A 211 5.16 -8.58 11.65
CA ILE A 211 6.53 -9.02 11.37
C ILE A 211 7.49 -8.44 12.41
N GLN A 212 8.42 -9.26 12.89
CA GLN A 212 9.54 -8.86 13.74
C GLN A 212 10.82 -9.55 13.25
N PHE A 213 11.91 -8.80 13.10
CA PHE A 213 13.21 -9.31 12.59
C PHE A 213 13.06 -10.17 11.32
N GLY A 214 12.25 -9.69 10.38
CA GLY A 214 12.00 -10.36 9.10
C GLY A 214 11.07 -11.57 9.18
N THR A 215 10.59 -11.96 10.35
CA THR A 215 9.79 -13.18 10.54
C THR A 215 8.36 -12.83 10.97
N LYS A 216 7.38 -13.59 10.46
CA LYS A 216 5.99 -13.46 10.88
C LYS A 216 5.82 -13.98 12.31
N ILE A 217 5.29 -13.15 13.21
CA ILE A 217 5.02 -13.51 14.62
C ILE A 217 3.53 -13.71 14.90
N ALA A 218 2.65 -13.03 14.18
CA ALA A 218 1.20 -13.18 14.29
C ALA A 218 0.50 -12.86 12.98
N GLU A 219 -0.64 -13.50 12.71
CA GLU A 219 -1.55 -13.19 11.60
C GLU A 219 -2.97 -13.60 11.98
N GLY A 220 -3.96 -12.76 11.65
CA GLY A 220 -5.37 -13.06 11.94
C GLY A 220 -6.24 -11.81 11.97
N PRO A 221 -7.46 -11.93 12.51
CA PRO A 221 -8.37 -10.80 12.72
C PRO A 221 -7.71 -9.67 13.51
N THR A 222 -7.99 -8.42 13.12
CA THR A 222 -7.33 -7.23 13.67
C THR A 222 -7.33 -7.20 15.19
N LYS A 223 -8.48 -7.47 15.82
CA LYS A 223 -8.61 -7.42 17.29
C LYS A 223 -7.79 -8.50 17.99
N GLU A 224 -7.68 -9.69 17.41
CA GLU A 224 -6.92 -10.80 17.99
C GLU A 224 -5.42 -10.52 17.93
N VAL A 225 -4.92 -10.10 16.75
CA VAL A 225 -3.49 -9.81 16.57
C VAL A 225 -3.06 -8.58 17.37
N ALA A 226 -3.90 -7.55 17.46
CA ALA A 226 -3.60 -6.35 18.25
C ALA A 226 -3.48 -6.62 19.76
N ASN A 227 -4.16 -7.66 20.26
CA ASN A 227 -4.09 -8.08 21.67
C ASN A 227 -3.14 -9.28 21.92
N ASP A 228 -2.42 -9.75 20.90
CA ASP A 228 -1.48 -10.85 21.05
C ASP A 228 -0.27 -10.42 21.89
N PRO A 229 0.04 -11.13 23.00
CA PRO A 229 1.19 -10.79 23.85
C PRO A 229 2.53 -10.73 23.09
N ARG A 230 2.72 -11.55 22.06
CA ARG A 230 3.92 -11.53 21.22
C ARG A 230 4.05 -10.22 20.44
N VAL A 231 2.91 -9.68 19.95
CA VAL A 231 2.87 -8.40 19.24
C VAL A 231 3.18 -7.26 20.23
N SER A 232 2.53 -7.25 21.40
CA SER A 232 2.81 -6.25 22.45
C SER A 232 4.29 -6.26 22.86
N LYS A 233 4.87 -7.44 23.09
CA LYS A 233 6.28 -7.60 23.43
C LYS A 233 7.20 -7.09 22.32
N ALA A 234 6.84 -7.29 21.05
CA ALA A 234 7.64 -6.82 19.91
C ALA A 234 7.75 -5.29 19.86
N TYR A 235 6.72 -4.56 20.29
CA TYR A 235 6.71 -3.09 20.32
C TYR A 235 7.33 -2.49 21.59
N LEU A 236 7.14 -3.15 22.74
CA LEU A 236 7.65 -2.64 24.03
C LEU A 236 9.11 -2.99 24.27
N GLY A 237 9.68 -3.92 23.49
CA GLY A 237 10.96 -4.55 23.79
C GLY A 237 10.85 -5.57 24.94
N SER A 238 11.85 -6.43 25.12
CA SER A 238 12.02 -7.15 26.38
C SER A 238 12.44 -6.11 27.42
N ALA A 239 11.57 -5.83 28.39
CA ALA A 239 12.00 -5.23 29.63
C ALA A 239 12.85 -6.30 30.35
N ASP A 240 14.16 -6.31 30.09
CA ASP A 240 15.19 -6.95 30.89
C ASP A 240 15.97 -5.87 31.62
#